data_45aac60f8ed05d8cf42b6015cc1fe3f9
#
_entry.id   45aac60f8ed05d8cf42b6015cc1fe3f9
#
_cell.length_a   1.000
_cell.length_b   1.000
_cell.length_c   1.000
_cell.angle_alpha   90.00
_cell.angle_beta   90.00
_cell.angle_gamma   90.00
#
_symmetry.space_group_name_H-M   'P 1'
#
loop_
_entity.id
_entity.type
_entity.pdbx_description
1 polymer ?
#
loop_
_entity_poly.entity_id
_entity_poly.type
_entity_poly.pdbx_seq_one_letter_code
_entity_poly.pdbx_strand_id
1 'polypeptide(L)'
;MKTQINITKLTIAAAAVFLSTFSPKNSLAQTAPAVKNIVIVHGAFADASGWEGVYRILKKDGYNVTLVQNPLTSLNDDVAATNRALEKQDGPAVLVGHSWGGSVITEAGVSPKVASLVYVAAFAPEVGQSTLDVYQSGPALAKNGILPADRNGLVYFDKALFHECFAADLNEAKADFMFDSQQPIVGSSFVTPLTQAAWKTKPAYGIVATMDKAINPELERAMYKRAGAVVTEVKGSHVIFISQAAAVARVIEAAAKNGSEKK
;
A
#
# COMPACT_ATOMS: atom_id res chain seq x y z
N MET A 1 7.99 -0.79 108.57
CA MET A 1 8.62 -0.09 107.42
C MET A 1 8.54 -1.04 106.25
N LYS A 2 7.65 -0.77 105.33
CA LYS A 2 7.44 -1.58 104.11
C LYS A 2 7.87 -0.75 102.91
N THR A 3 8.94 -1.20 102.26
CA THR A 3 9.50 -0.59 101.06
C THR A 3 8.71 -1.05 99.80
N GLN A 4 8.13 -0.11 99.10
CA GLN A 4 7.44 -0.38 97.80
C GLN A 4 8.46 -0.29 96.69
N ILE A 5 8.50 -1.29 95.85
CA ILE A 5 9.31 -1.36 94.63
C ILE A 5 8.39 -0.91 93.46
N ASN A 6 8.76 0.16 92.82
CA ASN A 6 8.08 0.70 91.61
C ASN A 6 8.62 -0.07 90.39
N ILE A 7 7.75 -0.76 89.65
CA ILE A 7 8.09 -1.43 88.42
C ILE A 7 7.66 -0.50 87.26
N THR A 8 8.67 0.11 86.57
CA THR A 8 8.47 0.91 85.39
C THR A 8 8.17 0.01 84.18
N LYS A 9 7.01 0.18 83.58
CA LYS A 9 6.63 -0.53 82.35
C LYS A 9 7.38 0.05 81.13
N LEU A 10 8.21 -0.77 80.53
CA LEU A 10 8.88 -0.48 79.26
C LEU A 10 7.93 -0.82 78.08
N THR A 11 7.46 0.21 77.36
CA THR A 11 6.61 0.02 76.18
C THR A 11 7.51 -0.14 74.97
N ILE A 12 7.53 -1.32 74.35
CA ILE A 12 8.26 -1.56 73.09
C ILE A 12 7.30 -1.18 71.96
N ALA A 13 7.61 -0.11 71.23
CA ALA A 13 6.92 0.26 70.00
C ALA A 13 7.45 -0.58 68.83
N ALA A 14 6.65 -1.49 68.32
CA ALA A 14 6.95 -2.28 67.12
C ALA A 14 6.69 -1.42 65.90
N ALA A 15 7.76 -0.97 65.22
CA ALA A 15 7.69 -0.32 63.92
C ALA A 15 7.41 -1.38 62.83
N ALA A 16 6.21 -1.42 62.29
CA ALA A 16 5.88 -2.24 61.13
C ALA A 16 6.44 -1.56 59.88
N VAL A 17 7.50 -2.11 59.30
CA VAL A 17 8.03 -1.73 57.98
C VAL A 17 7.15 -2.35 56.92
N PHE A 18 6.31 -1.53 56.27
CA PHE A 18 5.58 -1.93 55.07
C PHE A 18 6.59 -1.98 53.89
N LEU A 19 7.09 -3.16 53.56
CA LEU A 19 7.73 -3.38 52.24
C LEU A 19 6.65 -3.40 51.18
N SER A 20 6.47 -2.26 50.49
CA SER A 20 5.69 -2.20 49.24
C SER A 20 6.51 -2.91 48.15
N THR A 21 6.14 -4.13 47.82
CA THR A 21 6.64 -4.86 46.65
C THR A 21 6.11 -4.19 45.40
N PHE A 22 6.93 -3.33 44.77
CA PHE A 22 6.71 -2.87 43.43
C PHE A 22 6.89 -4.08 42.48
N SER A 23 5.81 -4.76 42.13
CA SER A 23 5.79 -5.68 40.98
C SER A 23 5.84 -4.85 39.73
N PRO A 24 6.86 -4.99 38.87
CA PRO A 24 6.81 -4.36 37.55
C PRO A 24 5.63 -4.98 36.80
N LYS A 25 4.59 -4.17 36.52
CA LYS A 25 3.58 -4.54 35.54
C LYS A 25 4.32 -4.63 34.20
N ASN A 26 4.71 -5.83 33.79
CA ASN A 26 5.01 -6.11 32.40
C ASN A 26 3.75 -5.80 31.60
N SER A 27 3.64 -4.57 31.14
CA SER A 27 2.72 -4.19 30.09
C SER A 27 3.19 -4.95 28.84
N LEU A 28 2.66 -6.14 28.62
CA LEU A 28 2.71 -6.76 27.31
C LEU A 28 2.06 -5.71 26.38
N ALA A 29 2.88 -5.07 25.58
CA ALA A 29 2.38 -4.21 24.53
C ALA A 29 1.40 -5.08 23.73
N GLN A 30 0.10 -4.80 23.88
CA GLN A 30 -0.95 -5.49 23.16
C GLN A 30 -0.73 -5.16 21.69
N THR A 31 -0.10 -6.08 20.96
CA THR A 31 0.08 -5.93 19.51
C THR A 31 -1.31 -5.71 18.95
N ALA A 32 -1.51 -4.57 18.31
CA ALA A 32 -2.77 -4.28 17.65
C ALA A 32 -3.11 -5.43 16.69
N PRO A 33 -4.38 -5.84 16.59
CA PRO A 33 -4.76 -6.98 15.77
C PRO A 33 -4.33 -6.73 14.33
N ALA A 34 -3.67 -7.72 13.71
CA ALA A 34 -3.25 -7.65 12.32
C ALA A 34 -4.45 -7.32 11.42
N VAL A 35 -4.24 -6.43 10.45
CA VAL A 35 -5.25 -6.05 9.46
C VAL A 35 -5.60 -7.28 8.61
N LYS A 36 -6.89 -7.61 8.48
CA LYS A 36 -7.35 -8.80 7.73
C LYS A 36 -7.86 -8.47 6.34
N ASN A 37 -8.26 -7.23 6.10
CA ASN A 37 -8.82 -6.82 4.83
C ASN A 37 -7.74 -6.23 3.91
N ILE A 38 -7.77 -6.62 2.66
CA ILE A 38 -6.88 -6.11 1.60
C ILE A 38 -7.73 -5.68 0.43
N VAL A 39 -7.58 -4.43 0.01
CA VAL A 39 -8.26 -3.85 -1.15
C VAL A 39 -7.21 -3.52 -2.20
N ILE A 40 -7.34 -4.10 -3.39
CA ILE A 40 -6.36 -3.99 -4.47
C ILE A 40 -6.96 -3.21 -5.65
N VAL A 41 -6.21 -2.21 -6.12
CA VAL A 41 -6.58 -1.27 -7.17
C VAL A 41 -5.60 -1.44 -8.33
N HIS A 42 -6.11 -1.87 -9.50
CA HIS A 42 -5.30 -2.08 -10.70
C HIS A 42 -4.90 -0.78 -11.39
N GLY A 43 -3.93 -0.85 -12.29
CA GLY A 43 -3.45 0.27 -13.11
C GLY A 43 -4.25 0.48 -14.40
N ALA A 44 -3.78 1.42 -15.23
CA ALA A 44 -4.25 1.61 -16.60
C ALA A 44 -3.83 0.43 -17.50
N PHE A 45 -4.47 0.27 -18.63
CA PHE A 45 -4.18 -0.76 -19.65
C PHE A 45 -4.31 -2.20 -19.16
N ALA A 46 -4.97 -2.39 -18.03
CA ALA A 46 -5.17 -3.69 -17.38
C ALA A 46 -6.51 -3.69 -16.63
N ASP A 47 -6.81 -4.82 -16.02
CA ASP A 47 -7.94 -5.00 -15.12
C ASP A 47 -7.51 -5.74 -13.84
N ALA A 48 -8.46 -6.04 -12.97
CA ALA A 48 -8.17 -6.72 -11.72
C ALA A 48 -7.83 -8.22 -11.88
N SER A 49 -8.07 -8.83 -13.03
CA SER A 49 -7.87 -10.29 -13.23
C SER A 49 -6.39 -10.70 -13.14
N GLY A 50 -5.46 -9.79 -13.52
CA GLY A 50 -4.03 -10.04 -13.40
C GLY A 50 -3.55 -10.30 -11.97
N TRP A 51 -4.33 -9.91 -10.97
CA TRP A 51 -4.00 -10.09 -9.55
C TRP A 51 -4.32 -11.48 -9.00
N GLU A 52 -4.83 -12.40 -9.83
CA GLU A 52 -5.25 -13.75 -9.39
C GLU A 52 -4.15 -14.48 -8.59
N GLY A 53 -2.89 -14.40 -9.01
CA GLY A 53 -1.76 -15.04 -8.31
C GLY A 53 -1.59 -14.54 -6.88
N VAL A 54 -1.56 -13.23 -6.70
CA VAL A 54 -1.47 -12.58 -5.37
C VAL A 54 -2.74 -12.87 -4.55
N TYR A 55 -3.92 -12.75 -5.17
CA TYR A 55 -5.19 -13.06 -4.53
C TYR A 55 -5.22 -14.46 -3.94
N ARG A 56 -4.81 -15.49 -4.69
CA ARG A 56 -4.80 -16.89 -4.23
C ARG A 56 -3.88 -17.08 -3.02
N ILE A 57 -2.70 -16.45 -3.01
CA ILE A 57 -1.75 -16.51 -1.90
C ILE A 57 -2.39 -15.89 -0.65
N LEU A 58 -2.84 -14.64 -0.75
CA LEU A 58 -3.43 -13.92 0.38
C LEU A 58 -4.68 -14.59 0.93
N LYS A 59 -5.54 -15.16 0.06
CA LYS A 59 -6.71 -15.95 0.49
C LYS A 59 -6.31 -17.20 1.26
N LYS A 60 -5.28 -17.91 0.79
CA LYS A 60 -4.74 -19.10 1.48
C LYS A 60 -4.21 -18.74 2.87
N ASP A 61 -3.61 -17.54 3.01
CA ASP A 61 -3.02 -17.06 4.26
C ASP A 61 -4.06 -16.36 5.18
N GLY A 62 -5.35 -16.47 4.82
CA GLY A 62 -6.48 -16.08 5.66
C GLY A 62 -6.87 -14.61 5.61
N TYR A 63 -6.48 -13.90 4.55
CA TYR A 63 -6.91 -12.51 4.32
C TYR A 63 -8.24 -12.43 3.56
N ASN A 64 -9.01 -11.39 3.83
CA ASN A 64 -10.15 -10.98 3.03
C ASN A 64 -9.65 -10.07 1.90
N VAL A 65 -9.77 -10.50 0.65
CA VAL A 65 -9.25 -9.75 -0.50
C VAL A 65 -10.39 -9.26 -1.36
N THR A 66 -10.40 -7.96 -1.63
CA THR A 66 -11.32 -7.30 -2.56
C THR A 66 -10.52 -6.71 -3.72
N LEU A 67 -10.87 -7.07 -4.94
CA LEU A 67 -10.29 -6.52 -6.16
C LEU A 67 -11.23 -5.42 -6.69
N VAL A 68 -10.72 -4.20 -6.82
CA VAL A 68 -11.47 -3.08 -7.38
C VAL A 68 -11.36 -3.13 -8.90
N GLN A 69 -12.50 -3.01 -9.58
CA GLN A 69 -12.52 -2.75 -11.03
C GLN A 69 -12.66 -1.25 -11.23
N ASN A 70 -11.56 -0.63 -11.63
CA ASN A 70 -11.52 0.79 -11.94
C ASN A 70 -12.25 1.03 -13.27
N PRO A 71 -13.17 2.00 -13.36
CA PRO A 71 -13.78 2.36 -14.64
C PRO A 71 -12.80 3.03 -15.62
N LEU A 72 -11.68 3.60 -15.14
CA LEU A 72 -10.66 4.31 -15.93
C LEU A 72 -11.22 5.50 -16.73
N THR A 73 -12.34 6.05 -16.27
CA THR A 73 -13.03 7.20 -16.90
C THR A 73 -12.60 8.55 -16.34
N SER A 74 -12.20 8.59 -15.06
CA SER A 74 -11.58 9.73 -14.39
C SER A 74 -10.89 9.29 -13.10
N LEU A 75 -9.98 10.14 -12.56
CA LEU A 75 -9.43 9.91 -11.21
C LEU A 75 -10.56 9.81 -10.16
N ASN A 76 -11.55 10.68 -10.24
CA ASN A 76 -12.65 10.71 -9.28
C ASN A 76 -13.52 9.44 -9.34
N ASP A 77 -13.76 8.89 -10.52
CA ASP A 77 -14.55 7.66 -10.67
C ASP A 77 -13.81 6.45 -10.09
N ASP A 78 -12.51 6.36 -10.33
CA ASP A 78 -11.65 5.30 -9.80
C ASP A 78 -11.53 5.41 -8.26
N VAL A 79 -11.37 6.62 -7.73
CA VAL A 79 -11.41 6.90 -6.28
C VAL A 79 -12.77 6.52 -5.69
N ALA A 80 -13.87 6.85 -6.36
CA ALA A 80 -15.22 6.49 -5.91
C ALA A 80 -15.43 4.97 -5.91
N ALA A 81 -14.92 4.25 -6.93
CA ALA A 81 -14.94 2.79 -6.96
C ALA A 81 -14.15 2.18 -5.79
N THR A 82 -12.97 2.73 -5.51
CA THR A 82 -12.11 2.32 -4.38
C THR A 82 -12.79 2.58 -3.04
N ASN A 83 -13.39 3.75 -2.84
CA ASN A 83 -14.12 4.08 -1.62
C ASN A 83 -15.31 3.15 -1.37
N ARG A 84 -16.09 2.81 -2.40
CA ARG A 84 -17.17 1.82 -2.28
C ARG A 84 -16.66 0.45 -1.85
N ALA A 85 -15.47 0.05 -2.30
CA ALA A 85 -14.85 -1.20 -1.86
C ALA A 85 -14.38 -1.13 -0.40
N LEU A 86 -13.81 0.01 0.02
CA LEU A 86 -13.40 0.24 1.41
C LEU A 86 -14.60 0.27 2.37
N GLU A 87 -15.71 0.90 2.00
CA GLU A 87 -16.93 0.98 2.82
C GLU A 87 -17.51 -0.39 3.15
N LYS A 88 -17.38 -1.35 2.24
CA LYS A 88 -17.85 -2.73 2.43
C LYS A 88 -16.98 -3.56 3.37
N GLN A 89 -15.80 -3.05 3.78
CA GLN A 89 -14.94 -3.81 4.68
C GLN A 89 -15.48 -3.76 6.12
N ASP A 90 -15.42 -4.89 6.81
CA ASP A 90 -15.83 -5.05 8.21
C ASP A 90 -14.83 -4.45 9.23
N GLY A 91 -13.66 -4.02 8.76
CA GLY A 91 -12.59 -3.42 9.55
C GLY A 91 -11.60 -2.64 8.71
N PRO A 92 -10.46 -2.24 9.29
CA PRO A 92 -9.41 -1.56 8.55
C PRO A 92 -8.82 -2.44 7.46
N ALA A 93 -8.35 -1.81 6.38
CA ALA A 93 -7.80 -2.49 5.21
C ALA A 93 -6.40 -1.99 4.85
N VAL A 94 -5.56 -2.88 4.32
CA VAL A 94 -4.40 -2.50 3.50
C VAL A 94 -4.91 -2.11 2.13
N LEU A 95 -4.57 -0.92 1.67
CA LEU A 95 -4.94 -0.44 0.34
C LEU A 95 -3.73 -0.55 -0.59
N VAL A 96 -3.85 -1.37 -1.63
CA VAL A 96 -2.77 -1.71 -2.57
C VAL A 96 -3.07 -1.08 -3.93
N GLY A 97 -2.09 -0.39 -4.52
CA GLY A 97 -2.24 0.22 -5.86
C GLY A 97 -1.08 -0.16 -6.77
N HIS A 98 -1.40 -0.52 -8.00
CA HIS A 98 -0.43 -0.77 -9.06
C HIS A 98 -0.46 0.37 -10.09
N SER A 99 0.70 0.83 -10.52
CA SER A 99 0.82 1.80 -11.61
C SER A 99 -0.07 3.05 -11.40
N TRP A 100 -1.00 3.36 -12.30
CA TRP A 100 -2.04 4.38 -12.14
C TRP A 100 -2.84 4.22 -10.82
N GLY A 101 -3.11 2.97 -10.41
CA GLY A 101 -3.78 2.69 -9.15
C GLY A 101 -3.06 3.26 -7.92
N GLY A 102 -1.77 3.58 -8.04
CA GLY A 102 -1.02 4.30 -7.02
C GLY A 102 -1.52 5.74 -6.80
N SER A 103 -1.84 6.47 -7.88
CA SER A 103 -2.47 7.78 -7.78
C SER A 103 -3.86 7.68 -7.14
N VAL A 104 -4.63 6.66 -7.52
CA VAL A 104 -5.96 6.40 -6.93
C VAL A 104 -5.87 6.13 -5.43
N ILE A 105 -4.94 5.26 -4.98
CA ILE A 105 -4.79 4.97 -3.54
C ILE A 105 -4.17 6.13 -2.76
N THR A 106 -3.41 7.00 -3.43
CA THR A 106 -2.88 8.22 -2.80
C THR A 106 -4.02 9.18 -2.45
N GLU A 107 -5.02 9.30 -3.33
CA GLU A 107 -6.21 10.12 -3.10
C GLU A 107 -7.20 9.45 -2.13
N ALA A 108 -7.59 8.19 -2.38
CA ALA A 108 -8.59 7.46 -1.59
C ALA A 108 -8.08 7.07 -0.19
N GLY A 109 -6.77 6.94 -0.03
CA GLY A 109 -6.14 6.38 1.17
C GLY A 109 -6.28 7.21 2.45
N VAL A 110 -6.76 8.44 2.38
CA VAL A 110 -7.09 9.27 3.56
C VAL A 110 -8.29 8.72 4.33
N SER A 111 -9.05 7.80 3.75
CA SER A 111 -10.17 7.14 4.40
C SER A 111 -9.77 6.55 5.76
N PRO A 112 -10.59 6.69 6.81
CA PRO A 112 -10.34 6.08 8.13
C PRO A 112 -10.33 4.54 8.07
N LYS A 113 -10.88 3.94 7.02
CA LYS A 113 -10.82 2.50 6.76
C LYS A 113 -9.45 2.01 6.29
N VAL A 114 -8.54 2.91 5.88
CA VAL A 114 -7.20 2.52 5.42
C VAL A 114 -6.22 2.52 6.59
N ALA A 115 -5.62 1.36 6.84
CA ALA A 115 -4.58 1.17 7.84
C ALA A 115 -3.18 1.47 7.29
N SER A 116 -2.89 1.02 6.07
CA SER A 116 -1.60 1.22 5.39
C SER A 116 -1.76 1.19 3.88
N LEU A 117 -0.74 1.69 3.17
CA LEU A 117 -0.69 1.76 1.72
C LEU A 117 0.43 0.86 1.19
N VAL A 118 0.18 0.20 0.05
CA VAL A 118 1.21 -0.56 -0.68
C VAL A 118 1.21 -0.12 -2.14
N TYR A 119 2.31 0.45 -2.57
CA TYR A 119 2.57 0.86 -3.95
C TYR A 119 3.34 -0.24 -4.67
N VAL A 120 2.80 -0.77 -5.77
CA VAL A 120 3.42 -1.86 -6.54
C VAL A 120 3.74 -1.33 -7.93
N ALA A 121 5.01 -1.04 -8.25
CA ALA A 121 5.40 -0.40 -9.50
C ALA A 121 4.45 0.76 -9.86
N ALA A 122 4.29 1.73 -8.93
CA ALA A 122 3.14 2.61 -8.92
C ALA A 122 3.49 4.07 -8.63
N PHE A 123 2.64 4.97 -9.11
CA PHE A 123 2.75 6.40 -8.82
C PHE A 123 2.35 6.73 -7.38
N ALA A 124 3.07 7.70 -6.78
CA ALA A 124 2.75 8.25 -5.46
C ALA A 124 2.84 9.80 -5.52
N PRO A 125 1.90 10.48 -6.20
CA PRO A 125 1.94 11.92 -6.36
C PRO A 125 1.81 12.68 -5.04
N GLU A 126 2.25 13.96 -5.05
CA GLU A 126 2.02 14.93 -3.99
C GLU A 126 0.69 15.66 -4.22
N VAL A 127 0.15 16.32 -3.20
CA VAL A 127 -0.97 17.23 -3.36
C VAL A 127 -0.65 18.29 -4.42
N GLY A 128 -1.56 18.49 -5.36
CA GLY A 128 -1.40 19.43 -6.49
C GLY A 128 -0.63 18.86 -7.68
N GLN A 129 -0.01 17.68 -7.57
CA GLN A 129 0.59 16.99 -8.69
C GLN A 129 -0.42 16.06 -9.38
N SER A 130 -0.40 16.03 -10.69
CA SER A 130 -1.04 14.98 -11.48
C SER A 130 -0.09 13.79 -11.68
N THR A 131 -0.62 12.67 -12.15
CA THR A 131 0.21 11.51 -12.52
C THR A 131 1.19 11.85 -13.64
N LEU A 132 0.75 12.66 -14.61
CA LEU A 132 1.62 13.09 -15.72
C LEU A 132 2.75 13.99 -15.23
N ASP A 133 2.50 14.92 -14.30
CA ASP A 133 3.57 15.77 -13.72
C ASP A 133 4.65 14.91 -13.07
N VAL A 134 4.24 13.88 -12.31
CA VAL A 134 5.18 12.95 -11.68
C VAL A 134 5.93 12.15 -12.72
N TYR A 135 5.24 11.57 -13.70
CA TYR A 135 5.87 10.81 -14.78
C TYR A 135 6.95 11.62 -15.52
N GLN A 136 6.66 12.87 -15.83
CA GLN A 136 7.58 13.78 -16.53
C GLN A 136 8.73 14.27 -15.64
N SER A 137 8.63 14.20 -14.35
CA SER A 137 9.69 14.59 -13.40
C SER A 137 10.82 13.57 -13.27
N GLY A 138 10.59 12.34 -13.73
CA GLY A 138 11.57 11.26 -13.67
C GLY A 138 12.49 11.22 -14.90
N PRO A 139 13.52 10.37 -14.84
CA PRO A 139 14.36 10.12 -15.99
C PRO A 139 13.53 9.53 -17.15
N ALA A 140 13.79 10.02 -18.38
CA ALA A 140 13.11 9.52 -19.56
C ALA A 140 13.38 8.02 -19.77
N LEU A 141 12.37 7.30 -20.21
CA LEU A 141 12.50 5.92 -20.67
C LEU A 141 13.03 5.90 -22.11
N ALA A 142 13.84 4.90 -22.43
CA ALA A 142 14.38 4.74 -23.79
C ALA A 142 13.28 4.48 -24.85
N LYS A 143 12.18 3.86 -24.41
CA LYS A 143 10.97 3.62 -25.20
C LYS A 143 9.76 3.96 -24.35
N ASN A 144 8.74 4.51 -25.00
CA ASN A 144 7.45 4.79 -24.38
C ASN A 144 6.34 4.12 -25.20
N GLY A 145 5.66 3.16 -24.62
CA GLY A 145 4.56 2.45 -25.29
C GLY A 145 3.20 3.10 -25.09
N ILE A 146 3.10 4.20 -24.33
CA ILE A 146 1.83 4.91 -24.13
C ILE A 146 1.53 5.75 -25.38
N LEU A 147 0.43 5.46 -26.06
CA LEU A 147 0.01 6.19 -27.26
C LEU A 147 -0.62 7.54 -26.89
N PRO A 148 -0.60 8.51 -27.78
CA PRO A 148 -1.42 9.71 -27.65
C PRO A 148 -2.90 9.35 -27.54
N ALA A 149 -3.69 10.20 -26.86
CA ALA A 149 -5.14 10.02 -26.78
C ALA A 149 -5.76 10.00 -28.19
N ASP A 150 -6.68 9.07 -28.41
CA ASP A 150 -7.45 9.00 -29.64
C ASP A 150 -8.50 10.14 -29.75
N ARG A 151 -9.28 10.13 -30.82
CA ARG A 151 -10.36 11.12 -31.04
C ARG A 151 -11.45 11.15 -29.95
N ASN A 152 -11.53 10.10 -29.15
CA ASN A 152 -12.48 9.98 -28.05
C ASN A 152 -11.83 10.30 -26.69
N GLY A 153 -10.55 10.70 -26.70
CA GLY A 153 -9.78 10.98 -25.50
C GLY A 153 -9.25 9.75 -24.79
N LEU A 154 -9.31 8.57 -25.41
CA LEU A 154 -8.86 7.31 -24.84
C LEU A 154 -7.38 7.06 -25.15
N VAL A 155 -6.63 6.65 -24.14
CA VAL A 155 -5.22 6.30 -24.21
C VAL A 155 -5.05 4.80 -24.11
N TYR A 156 -4.24 4.25 -25.01
CA TYR A 156 -3.90 2.85 -25.11
C TYR A 156 -2.39 2.66 -24.99
N PHE A 157 -1.98 1.43 -24.72
CA PHE A 157 -0.59 1.03 -24.88
C PHE A 157 -0.37 0.46 -26.29
N ASP A 158 0.79 0.73 -26.89
CA ASP A 158 1.16 0.26 -28.24
C ASP A 158 1.38 -1.25 -28.26
N LYS A 159 0.78 -1.95 -29.23
CA LYS A 159 0.90 -3.41 -29.39
C LYS A 159 2.35 -3.86 -29.57
N ALA A 160 3.11 -3.15 -30.40
CA ALA A 160 4.49 -3.52 -30.72
C ALA A 160 5.44 -3.36 -29.52
N LEU A 161 5.07 -2.52 -28.55
CA LEU A 161 5.86 -2.22 -27.36
C LEU A 161 5.30 -2.85 -26.08
N PHE A 162 4.10 -3.44 -26.11
CA PHE A 162 3.43 -3.93 -24.90
C PHE A 162 4.24 -5.00 -24.19
N HIS A 163 4.66 -6.04 -24.91
CA HIS A 163 5.47 -7.11 -24.29
C HIS A 163 6.79 -6.54 -23.74
N GLU A 164 7.55 -5.81 -24.57
CA GLU A 164 8.87 -5.29 -24.15
C GLU A 164 8.80 -4.28 -23.01
N CYS A 165 7.80 -3.37 -23.04
CA CYS A 165 7.77 -2.24 -22.11
C CYS A 165 6.85 -2.41 -20.92
N PHE A 166 5.83 -3.28 -21.03
CA PHE A 166 4.84 -3.47 -19.97
C PHE A 166 4.95 -4.85 -19.30
N ALA A 167 5.15 -5.91 -20.08
CA ALA A 167 5.05 -7.30 -19.61
C ALA A 167 6.28 -8.17 -19.97
N ALA A 168 7.48 -7.59 -19.94
CA ALA A 168 8.70 -8.19 -20.46
C ALA A 168 9.14 -9.51 -19.80
N ASP A 169 8.68 -9.78 -18.59
CA ASP A 169 8.99 -11.00 -17.84
C ASP A 169 7.88 -12.08 -17.90
N LEU A 170 6.84 -11.84 -18.71
CA LEU A 170 5.84 -12.84 -19.05
C LEU A 170 6.17 -13.52 -20.38
N ASN A 171 5.60 -14.70 -20.61
CA ASN A 171 5.65 -15.30 -21.94
C ASN A 171 4.79 -14.50 -22.93
N GLU A 172 5.12 -14.61 -24.22
CA GLU A 172 4.48 -13.87 -25.30
C GLU A 172 2.95 -14.06 -25.33
N ALA A 173 2.47 -15.31 -25.23
CA ALA A 173 1.04 -15.61 -25.26
C ALA A 173 0.26 -14.92 -24.11
N LYS A 174 0.89 -14.81 -22.93
CA LYS A 174 0.26 -14.09 -21.81
C LYS A 174 0.30 -12.57 -22.02
N ALA A 175 1.37 -12.04 -22.56
CA ALA A 175 1.48 -10.64 -22.89
C ALA A 175 0.49 -10.24 -24.00
N ASP A 176 0.34 -11.06 -25.05
CA ASP A 176 -0.65 -10.86 -26.10
C ASP A 176 -2.08 -10.87 -25.56
N PHE A 177 -2.42 -11.85 -24.72
CA PHE A 177 -3.72 -11.87 -24.07
C PHE A 177 -4.00 -10.60 -23.26
N MET A 178 -3.00 -10.15 -22.49
CA MET A 178 -3.14 -8.93 -21.70
C MET A 178 -3.30 -7.70 -22.58
N PHE A 179 -2.59 -7.63 -23.70
CA PHE A 179 -2.73 -6.55 -24.65
C PHE A 179 -4.14 -6.55 -25.28
N ASP A 180 -4.60 -7.71 -25.77
CA ASP A 180 -5.90 -7.83 -26.44
C ASP A 180 -7.10 -7.60 -25.48
N SER A 181 -6.87 -7.77 -24.17
CA SER A 181 -7.83 -7.48 -23.10
C SER A 181 -7.62 -6.15 -22.39
N GLN A 182 -6.68 -5.30 -22.85
CA GLN A 182 -6.40 -4.05 -22.18
C GLN A 182 -7.65 -3.15 -22.12
N GLN A 183 -7.85 -2.53 -20.95
CA GLN A 183 -8.86 -1.49 -20.79
C GLN A 183 -8.19 -0.12 -20.98
N PRO A 184 -8.63 0.70 -21.95
CA PRO A 184 -8.09 2.05 -22.14
C PRO A 184 -8.47 2.96 -20.97
N ILE A 185 -7.68 4.01 -20.79
CA ILE A 185 -7.94 5.06 -19.82
C ILE A 185 -8.27 6.38 -20.50
N VAL A 186 -9.21 7.15 -19.96
CA VAL A 186 -9.45 8.52 -20.42
C VAL A 186 -8.23 9.38 -20.06
N GLY A 187 -7.63 9.99 -21.07
CA GLY A 187 -6.35 10.73 -20.95
C GLY A 187 -6.37 11.89 -19.96
N SER A 188 -7.55 12.54 -19.77
CA SER A 188 -7.70 13.59 -18.74
C SER A 188 -7.48 13.09 -17.31
N SER A 189 -7.59 11.79 -17.06
CA SER A 189 -7.28 11.19 -15.74
C SER A 189 -5.82 11.45 -15.36
N PHE A 190 -4.89 11.31 -16.32
CA PHE A 190 -3.46 11.49 -16.05
C PHE A 190 -3.05 12.93 -15.72
N VAL A 191 -3.81 13.93 -16.18
CA VAL A 191 -3.52 15.37 -15.94
C VAL A 191 -4.33 15.95 -14.78
N THR A 192 -5.21 15.19 -14.15
CA THR A 192 -5.99 15.65 -12.99
C THR A 192 -5.09 15.69 -11.75
N PRO A 193 -4.89 16.88 -11.13
CA PRO A 193 -4.10 17.00 -9.90
C PRO A 193 -4.78 16.31 -8.72
N LEU A 194 -3.99 15.67 -7.87
CA LEU A 194 -4.47 15.09 -6.61
C LEU A 194 -4.77 16.19 -5.59
N THR A 195 -5.81 15.99 -4.80
CA THR A 195 -6.20 16.87 -3.68
C THR A 195 -5.71 16.36 -2.33
N GLN A 196 -5.36 15.07 -2.27
CA GLN A 196 -4.88 14.38 -1.08
C GLN A 196 -3.57 13.65 -1.35
N ALA A 197 -2.79 13.42 -0.30
CA ALA A 197 -1.59 12.56 -0.33
C ALA A 197 -1.56 11.68 0.93
N ALA A 198 -2.28 10.57 0.88
CA ALA A 198 -2.50 9.69 2.03
C ALA A 198 -1.20 9.17 2.67
N TRP A 199 -0.13 9.02 1.89
CA TRP A 199 1.18 8.60 2.39
C TRP A 199 1.81 9.58 3.41
N LYS A 200 1.30 10.82 3.51
CA LYS A 200 1.73 11.77 4.56
C LYS A 200 1.27 11.36 5.96
N THR A 201 0.19 10.61 6.05
CA THR A 201 -0.45 10.28 7.33
C THR A 201 -0.61 8.78 7.57
N LYS A 202 -0.39 7.96 6.54
CA LYS A 202 -0.51 6.50 6.61
C LYS A 202 0.85 5.83 6.45
N PRO A 203 1.13 4.73 7.15
CA PRO A 203 2.26 3.87 6.84
C PRO A 203 2.23 3.46 5.37
N ALA A 204 3.36 3.55 4.68
CA ALA A 204 3.47 3.25 3.27
C ALA A 204 4.56 2.20 3.01
N TYR A 205 4.33 1.35 2.02
CA TYR A 205 5.23 0.34 1.52
C TYR A 205 5.32 0.49 0.01
N GLY A 206 6.51 0.27 -0.55
CA GLY A 206 6.74 0.38 -1.99
C GLY A 206 7.49 -0.82 -2.54
N ILE A 207 7.04 -1.35 -3.66
CA ILE A 207 7.73 -2.36 -4.44
C ILE A 207 8.23 -1.71 -5.72
N VAL A 208 9.56 -1.59 -5.83
CA VAL A 208 10.23 -1.15 -7.05
C VAL A 208 10.43 -2.35 -7.97
N ALA A 209 9.88 -2.30 -9.17
CA ALA A 209 10.13 -3.28 -10.21
C ALA A 209 11.42 -2.91 -10.96
N THR A 210 12.53 -3.59 -10.68
CA THR A 210 13.86 -3.14 -11.15
C THR A 210 14.08 -3.23 -12.65
N MET A 211 13.17 -3.87 -13.39
CA MET A 211 13.18 -3.97 -14.85
C MET A 211 11.98 -3.28 -15.49
N ASP A 212 11.30 -2.39 -14.76
CA ASP A 212 10.16 -1.65 -15.26
C ASP A 212 10.56 -0.70 -16.40
N LYS A 213 9.81 -0.75 -17.49
CA LYS A 213 9.97 0.12 -18.67
C LYS A 213 8.70 0.94 -18.96
N ALA A 214 7.68 0.86 -18.10
CA ALA A 214 6.50 1.72 -18.14
C ALA A 214 6.62 2.88 -17.14
N ILE A 215 7.19 2.61 -15.95
CA ILE A 215 7.63 3.64 -14.99
C ILE A 215 9.13 3.44 -14.75
N ASN A 216 9.93 4.51 -14.83
CA ASN A 216 11.36 4.39 -14.57
C ASN A 216 11.60 3.98 -13.10
N PRO A 217 12.38 2.91 -12.81
CA PRO A 217 12.63 2.48 -11.44
C PRO A 217 13.26 3.55 -10.53
N GLU A 218 14.05 4.49 -11.09
CA GLU A 218 14.59 5.62 -10.34
C GLU A 218 13.47 6.59 -9.88
N LEU A 219 12.44 6.75 -10.71
CA LEU A 219 11.27 7.54 -10.34
C LEU A 219 10.48 6.84 -9.22
N GLU A 220 10.28 5.54 -9.29
CA GLU A 220 9.64 4.76 -8.21
C GLU A 220 10.41 4.93 -6.90
N ARG A 221 11.75 4.78 -6.91
CA ARG A 221 12.61 5.00 -5.73
C ARG A 221 12.45 6.40 -5.15
N ALA A 222 12.46 7.41 -6.01
CA ALA A 222 12.33 8.80 -5.59
C ALA A 222 10.97 9.09 -4.93
N MET A 223 9.87 8.59 -5.52
CA MET A 223 8.52 8.72 -4.98
C MET A 223 8.39 8.02 -3.62
N TYR A 224 8.86 6.78 -3.52
CA TYR A 224 8.74 5.99 -2.30
C TYR A 224 9.62 6.52 -1.17
N LYS A 225 10.82 7.03 -1.49
CA LYS A 225 11.66 7.75 -0.54
C LYS A 225 10.95 9.01 -0.01
N ARG A 226 10.35 9.81 -0.89
CA ARG A 226 9.57 10.99 -0.51
C ARG A 226 8.38 10.61 0.38
N ALA A 227 7.69 9.53 0.06
CA ALA A 227 6.56 9.02 0.83
C ALA A 227 6.98 8.41 2.20
N GLY A 228 8.28 8.26 2.47
CA GLY A 228 8.78 7.57 3.67
C GLY A 228 8.35 6.09 3.71
N ALA A 229 8.19 5.47 2.54
CA ALA A 229 7.75 4.10 2.43
C ALA A 229 8.88 3.11 2.77
N VAL A 230 8.51 1.96 3.33
CA VAL A 230 9.40 0.80 3.43
C VAL A 230 9.53 0.19 2.03
N VAL A 231 10.73 0.29 1.44
CA VAL A 231 10.96 -0.11 0.04
C VAL A 231 11.50 -1.54 -0.05
N THR A 232 10.93 -2.31 -0.98
CA THR A 232 11.43 -3.62 -1.40
C THR A 232 11.69 -3.57 -2.90
N GLU A 233 12.91 -3.91 -3.33
CA GLU A 233 13.22 -4.04 -4.74
C GLU A 233 13.07 -5.48 -5.20
N VAL A 234 12.38 -5.68 -6.30
CA VAL A 234 12.13 -7.00 -6.87
C VAL A 234 12.44 -6.98 -8.36
N LYS A 235 13.17 -7.99 -8.82
CA LYS A 235 13.48 -8.14 -10.24
C LYS A 235 12.24 -8.60 -10.99
N GLY A 236 11.73 -7.74 -11.87
CA GLY A 236 10.55 -7.98 -12.69
C GLY A 236 10.20 -6.78 -13.53
N SER A 237 9.30 -6.96 -14.50
CA SER A 237 8.74 -5.89 -15.34
C SER A 237 7.64 -5.12 -14.62
N HIS A 238 6.95 -4.23 -15.34
CA HIS A 238 5.85 -3.44 -14.79
C HIS A 238 4.73 -4.28 -14.16
N VAL A 239 4.47 -5.48 -14.72
CA VAL A 239 3.44 -6.40 -14.20
C VAL A 239 3.98 -7.38 -13.17
N ILE A 240 4.88 -6.93 -12.32
CA ILE A 240 5.58 -7.70 -11.29
C ILE A 240 4.65 -8.51 -10.37
N PHE A 241 3.41 -8.04 -10.16
CA PHE A 241 2.39 -8.74 -9.37
C PHE A 241 1.93 -10.06 -10.03
N ILE A 242 2.22 -10.24 -11.32
CA ILE A 242 1.95 -11.50 -12.04
C ILE A 242 3.17 -12.41 -11.93
N SER A 243 4.35 -11.94 -12.35
CA SER A 243 5.58 -12.76 -12.41
C SER A 243 6.16 -13.07 -11.04
N GLN A 244 5.99 -12.18 -10.07
CA GLN A 244 6.56 -12.25 -8.73
C GLN A 244 5.47 -12.21 -7.63
N ALA A 245 4.32 -12.84 -7.88
CA ALA A 245 3.15 -12.80 -7.00
C ALA A 245 3.47 -13.10 -5.54
N ALA A 246 4.37 -14.05 -5.27
CA ALA A 246 4.79 -14.40 -3.91
C ALA A 246 5.59 -13.28 -3.23
N ALA A 247 6.43 -12.55 -3.96
CA ALA A 247 7.17 -11.42 -3.41
C ALA A 247 6.23 -10.26 -3.09
N VAL A 248 5.29 -9.96 -3.99
CA VAL A 248 4.27 -8.93 -3.79
C VAL A 248 3.38 -9.25 -2.59
N ALA A 249 2.88 -10.50 -2.48
CA ALA A 249 2.07 -10.93 -1.35
C ALA A 249 2.78 -10.73 -0.01
N ARG A 250 4.07 -11.09 0.10
CA ARG A 250 4.84 -10.88 1.34
C ARG A 250 4.91 -9.42 1.78
N VAL A 251 5.05 -8.47 0.87
CA VAL A 251 5.05 -7.04 1.21
C VAL A 251 3.67 -6.58 1.69
N ILE A 252 2.60 -7.06 1.05
CA ILE A 252 1.22 -6.78 1.46
C ILE A 252 0.97 -7.33 2.87
N GLU A 253 1.42 -8.56 3.15
CA GLU A 253 1.33 -9.17 4.48
C GLU A 253 2.13 -8.41 5.55
N ALA A 254 3.33 -7.92 5.20
CA ALA A 254 4.12 -7.08 6.09
C ALA A 254 3.37 -5.78 6.42
N ALA A 255 2.74 -5.15 5.42
CA ALA A 255 1.90 -3.97 5.61
C ALA A 255 0.67 -4.26 6.48
N ALA A 256 0.07 -5.47 6.37
CA ALA A 256 -1.05 -5.89 7.19
C ALA A 256 -0.67 -6.14 8.66
N LYS A 257 0.52 -6.67 8.90
CA LYS A 257 1.04 -6.93 10.27
C LYS A 257 1.40 -5.64 11.00
N ASN A 258 1.98 -4.66 10.30
CA ASN A 258 2.51 -3.43 10.88
C ASN A 258 1.59 -2.22 10.66
N GLY A 259 0.50 -2.36 9.91
CA GLY A 259 -0.41 -1.27 9.53
C GLY A 259 -1.18 -0.61 10.68
N SER A 260 -1.06 -1.14 11.89
CA SER A 260 -1.64 -0.58 13.11
C SER A 260 -0.66 0.31 13.90
N GLU A 261 0.59 0.35 13.54
CA GLU A 261 1.58 1.27 14.14
C GLU A 261 1.40 2.66 13.51
N LYS A 262 0.89 3.61 14.31
CA LYS A 262 0.77 5.02 13.88
C LYS A 262 2.17 5.58 13.60
N LYS A 263 2.29 6.29 12.47
CA LYS A 263 3.44 7.17 12.23
C LYS A 263 3.53 8.23 13.30
#